data_ad98b42d17cb74da1614b7d6b1ccbd61
#
_entry.id   ad98b42d17cb74da1614b7d6b1ccbd61
#
_cell.length_a   1.000
_cell.length_b   1.000
_cell.length_c   1.000
_cell.angle_alpha   90.00
_cell.angle_beta   90.00
_cell.angle_gamma   90.00
#
_symmetry.space_group_name_H-M   'P 1'
#
loop_
_entity.id
_entity.type
_entity.pdbx_description
1 polymer ?
#
loop_
_entity_poly.entity_id
_entity_poly.type
_entity_poly.pdbx_seq_one_letter_code
_entity_poly.pdbx_strand_id
1 'polypeptide(L)'
;MSLKRNILDLRKRKEIVLQGGGEDAIKKQAAMGKLTARERIEGILDKGSFHEYDMFVEHQSKDFDMDKKVLHGDGVVIGTGTVYGEPVAIYAQDFTVAGGSLGLMHARKITKIMDHAIKMRMPIIGINDSGGARIQEGVDSLAGYGEIFFRNTQASGVIPQLSVILGPCAGGAVYSPALTDFVFVVDNISKMFITGPEVVKTVLGEEVSMEDLGGARVHACISGNAHFFASTEAECFEQIKKLLTFIPWNNQRKAKAFPSKAPKAEYNIEKILPADPTQPYDVRDIIKAVADDSDFFEVQQDFAQNIVVGFGRVDGETIGFVANQPLVLAGVLDCDSADKAGRFIRFCDAFNIPIVTFED
;
A
#
# COMPACT_ATOMS: atom_id res chain seq x y z
N MET A 1 31.23 30.98 -14.88
CA MET A 1 31.47 30.20 -13.63
C MET A 1 32.23 28.91 -13.98
N SER A 2 33.16 28.44 -13.12
CA SER A 2 33.89 27.21 -13.46
C SER A 2 33.01 25.97 -13.23
N LEU A 3 33.16 24.94 -14.05
CA LEU A 3 32.43 23.65 -13.92
C LEU A 3 32.53 23.08 -12.50
N LYS A 4 33.71 23.18 -11.85
CA LYS A 4 33.90 22.76 -10.45
C LYS A 4 32.95 23.46 -9.46
N ARG A 5 32.72 24.78 -9.63
CA ARG A 5 31.82 25.53 -8.78
C ARG A 5 30.36 25.08 -8.95
N ASN A 6 29.95 24.83 -10.20
CA ASN A 6 28.60 24.35 -10.50
C ASN A 6 28.35 22.95 -9.92
N ILE A 7 29.34 22.04 -9.97
CA ILE A 7 29.25 20.71 -9.36
C ILE A 7 29.14 20.81 -7.84
N LEU A 8 29.91 21.69 -7.20
CA LEU A 8 29.84 21.90 -5.75
C LEU A 8 28.47 22.48 -5.32
N ASP A 9 27.92 23.44 -6.10
CA ASP A 9 26.61 23.98 -5.86
C ASP A 9 25.51 22.92 -5.97
N LEU A 10 25.57 22.10 -7.03
CA LEU A 10 24.62 20.98 -7.22
C LEU A 10 24.68 19.99 -6.07
N ARG A 11 25.88 19.63 -5.58
CA ARG A 11 26.02 18.73 -4.43
C ARG A 11 25.41 19.32 -3.16
N LYS A 12 25.65 20.59 -2.87
CA LYS A 12 25.05 21.28 -1.72
C LYS A 12 23.52 21.31 -1.80
N ARG A 13 22.98 21.63 -2.96
CA ARG A 13 21.51 21.60 -3.17
C ARG A 13 20.95 20.19 -2.96
N LYS A 14 21.64 19.17 -3.45
CA LYS A 14 21.25 17.80 -3.25
C LYS A 14 21.24 17.41 -1.75
N GLU A 15 22.26 17.79 -1.00
CA GLU A 15 22.35 17.57 0.44
C GLU A 15 21.17 18.21 1.18
N ILE A 16 20.81 19.44 0.83
CA ILE A 16 19.66 20.14 1.44
C ILE A 16 18.35 19.41 1.16
N VAL A 17 18.11 19.03 -0.11
CA VAL A 17 16.87 18.31 -0.48
C VAL A 17 16.77 16.94 0.21
N LEU A 18 17.89 16.26 0.42
CA LEU A 18 17.92 14.97 1.11
C LEU A 18 17.51 15.06 2.59
N GLN A 19 17.59 16.25 3.20
CA GLN A 19 17.14 16.49 4.57
C GLN A 19 15.63 16.73 4.70
N GLY A 20 14.87 16.75 3.58
CA GLY A 20 13.42 16.97 3.61
C GLY A 20 13.03 18.23 4.35
N GLY A 21 12.22 18.12 5.41
CA GLY A 21 11.81 19.23 6.27
C GLY A 21 12.87 19.67 7.32
N GLY A 22 14.07 19.08 7.29
CA GLY A 22 15.18 19.40 8.20
C GLY A 22 15.23 18.55 9.46
N GLU A 23 16.34 18.69 10.20
CA GLU A 23 16.67 17.84 11.36
C GLU A 23 15.57 17.79 12.42
N ASP A 24 14.96 18.94 12.75
CA ASP A 24 13.95 19.00 13.80
C ASP A 24 12.65 18.28 13.40
N ALA A 25 12.27 18.38 12.14
CA ALA A 25 11.10 17.68 11.60
C ALA A 25 11.35 16.15 11.54
N ILE A 26 12.56 15.74 11.15
CA ILE A 26 12.97 14.32 11.17
C ILE A 26 12.97 13.77 12.59
N LYS A 27 13.54 14.51 13.57
CA LYS A 27 13.53 14.10 15.00
C LYS A 27 12.11 13.95 15.55
N LYS A 28 11.19 14.87 15.18
CA LYS A 28 9.77 14.76 15.57
C LYS A 28 9.12 13.51 14.98
N GLN A 29 9.37 13.19 13.71
CA GLN A 29 8.86 11.99 13.05
C GLN A 29 9.41 10.71 13.71
N ALA A 30 10.71 10.66 13.98
CA ALA A 30 11.35 9.55 14.67
C ALA A 30 10.79 9.34 16.09
N ALA A 31 10.49 10.44 16.82
CA ALA A 31 9.87 10.37 18.14
C ALA A 31 8.44 9.76 18.12
N MET A 32 7.76 9.78 16.97
CA MET A 32 6.49 9.10 16.73
C MET A 32 6.66 7.63 16.29
N GLY A 33 7.89 7.10 16.29
CA GLY A 33 8.18 5.74 15.83
C GLY A 33 8.11 5.55 14.31
N LYS A 34 8.19 6.64 13.52
CA LYS A 34 8.02 6.63 12.06
C LYS A 34 9.34 6.84 11.34
N LEU A 35 9.56 6.09 10.27
CA LEU A 35 10.67 6.31 9.34
C LEU A 35 10.39 7.50 8.42
N THR A 36 11.46 8.10 7.87
CA THR A 36 11.37 9.11 6.82
C THR A 36 10.93 8.51 5.48
N ALA A 37 10.45 9.33 4.54
CA ALA A 37 10.07 8.88 3.21
C ALA A 37 11.18 8.11 2.48
N ARG A 38 12.44 8.54 2.64
CA ARG A 38 13.61 7.90 2.01
C ARG A 38 13.97 6.57 2.66
N GLU A 39 13.96 6.48 3.99
CA GLU A 39 14.20 5.22 4.72
C GLU A 39 13.13 4.17 4.38
N ARG A 40 11.88 4.59 4.18
CA ARG A 40 10.79 3.71 3.74
C ARG A 40 11.02 3.17 2.34
N ILE A 41 11.44 4.01 1.39
CA ILE A 41 11.81 3.59 0.04
C ILE A 41 12.98 2.59 0.08
N GLU A 42 14.03 2.90 0.85
CA GLU A 42 15.19 2.00 1.03
C GLU A 42 14.83 0.69 1.71
N GLY A 43 13.84 0.69 2.62
CA GLY A 43 13.34 -0.52 3.28
C GLY A 43 12.60 -1.49 2.35
N ILE A 44 11.94 -0.96 1.30
CA ILE A 44 11.18 -1.76 0.34
C ILE A 44 12.04 -2.20 -0.83
N LEU A 45 12.86 -1.31 -1.39
CA LEU A 45 13.62 -1.58 -2.60
C LEU A 45 14.93 -2.35 -2.33
N ASP A 46 15.43 -3.02 -3.35
CA ASP A 46 16.76 -3.63 -3.34
C ASP A 46 17.82 -2.55 -3.09
N LYS A 47 18.80 -2.87 -2.28
CA LYS A 47 19.83 -1.92 -1.87
C LYS A 47 20.54 -1.27 -3.05
N GLY A 48 20.49 0.06 -3.12
CA GLY A 48 21.18 0.87 -4.15
C GLY A 48 20.49 0.88 -5.51
N SER A 49 19.28 0.30 -5.63
CA SER A 49 18.51 0.30 -6.89
C SER A 49 17.68 1.55 -7.12
N PHE A 50 17.50 2.40 -6.12
CA PHE A 50 16.63 3.56 -6.21
C PHE A 50 17.20 4.67 -7.11
N HIS A 51 16.42 5.07 -8.10
CA HIS A 51 16.67 6.21 -8.97
C HIS A 51 15.59 7.26 -8.77
N GLU A 52 15.93 8.37 -8.09
CA GLU A 52 14.99 9.46 -7.81
C GLU A 52 14.79 10.35 -9.03
N TYR A 53 13.53 10.75 -9.27
CA TYR A 53 13.14 11.72 -10.28
C TYR A 53 12.69 13.03 -9.62
N ASP A 54 12.91 14.17 -10.31
CA ASP A 54 12.39 15.48 -9.95
C ASP A 54 12.71 15.93 -8.51
N MET A 55 13.90 15.56 -7.99
CA MET A 55 14.26 15.85 -6.60
C MET A 55 14.33 17.37 -6.29
N PHE A 56 14.57 18.22 -7.29
CA PHE A 56 14.68 19.68 -7.15
C PHE A 56 13.38 20.44 -7.45
N VAL A 57 12.28 19.74 -7.68
CA VAL A 57 10.98 20.37 -7.88
C VAL A 57 10.51 20.99 -6.58
N GLU A 58 9.99 22.20 -6.65
CA GLU A 58 9.41 22.96 -5.55
C GLU A 58 8.00 23.43 -5.95
N HIS A 59 7.17 23.81 -4.98
CA HIS A 59 5.86 24.38 -5.26
C HIS A 59 5.97 25.70 -6.05
N GLN A 60 4.90 26.09 -6.72
CA GLN A 60 4.83 27.31 -7.52
C GLN A 60 3.81 28.33 -6.99
N SER A 61 3.17 28.04 -5.85
CA SER A 61 2.20 28.92 -5.23
C SER A 61 2.86 30.20 -4.71
N LYS A 62 2.15 31.33 -4.88
CA LYS A 62 2.57 32.64 -4.38
C LYS A 62 1.61 33.18 -3.33
N ASP A 63 0.42 32.59 -3.22
CA ASP A 63 -0.61 33.02 -2.29
C ASP A 63 -0.26 32.60 -0.84
N PHE A 64 -0.80 33.32 0.12
CA PHE A 64 -0.61 33.05 1.57
C PHE A 64 0.86 32.97 1.99
N ASP A 65 1.69 33.86 1.46
CA ASP A 65 3.15 33.93 1.74
C ASP A 65 3.92 32.65 1.37
N MET A 66 3.39 31.83 0.47
CA MET A 66 4.07 30.63 0.00
C MET A 66 5.34 30.95 -0.79
N ASP A 67 5.39 32.09 -1.48
CA ASP A 67 6.58 32.60 -2.18
C ASP A 67 7.79 32.79 -1.27
N LYS A 68 7.57 32.90 0.05
CA LYS A 68 8.62 33.03 1.08
C LYS A 68 9.06 31.67 1.65
N LYS A 69 8.39 30.57 1.28
CA LYS A 69 8.68 29.22 1.80
C LYS A 69 9.31 28.36 0.70
N VAL A 70 10.34 27.65 1.05
CA VAL A 70 10.94 26.65 0.17
C VAL A 70 10.51 25.27 0.69
N LEU A 71 9.77 24.53 -0.15
CA LEU A 71 9.37 23.16 0.14
C LEU A 71 10.16 22.22 -0.78
N HIS A 72 11.28 21.73 -0.26
CA HIS A 72 12.18 20.87 -1.04
C HIS A 72 11.49 19.58 -1.51
N GLY A 73 11.60 19.28 -2.79
CA GLY A 73 10.94 18.14 -3.40
C GLY A 73 9.41 18.21 -3.39
N ASP A 74 8.83 19.32 -2.95
CA ASP A 74 7.41 19.58 -2.73
C ASP A 74 6.71 18.48 -1.87
N GLY A 75 7.43 17.94 -0.87
CA GLY A 75 6.88 16.99 0.09
C GLY A 75 6.60 15.59 -0.45
N VAL A 76 7.20 15.21 -1.59
CA VAL A 76 7.12 13.84 -2.11
C VAL A 76 8.40 13.42 -2.82
N VAL A 77 8.84 12.20 -2.54
CA VAL A 77 9.96 11.53 -3.22
C VAL A 77 9.37 10.55 -4.22
N ILE A 78 9.81 10.62 -5.48
CA ILE A 78 9.35 9.70 -6.54
C ILE A 78 10.54 9.09 -7.28
N GLY A 79 10.38 7.88 -7.77
CA GLY A 79 11.42 7.23 -8.56
C GLY A 79 11.08 5.80 -8.94
N THR A 80 12.09 5.10 -9.43
CA THR A 80 12.04 3.67 -9.73
C THR A 80 13.16 2.94 -9.00
N GLY A 81 12.98 1.67 -8.79
CA GLY A 81 13.98 0.76 -8.23
C GLY A 81 13.60 -0.67 -8.55
N THR A 82 14.20 -1.61 -7.83
CA THR A 82 13.87 -3.03 -8.00
C THR A 82 13.44 -3.65 -6.67
N VAL A 83 12.62 -4.70 -6.75
CA VAL A 83 12.33 -5.64 -5.67
C VAL A 83 12.62 -7.04 -6.21
N TYR A 84 13.55 -7.75 -5.58
CA TYR A 84 14.07 -9.05 -6.08
C TYR A 84 14.57 -8.97 -7.54
N GLY A 85 15.22 -7.84 -7.91
CA GLY A 85 15.75 -7.59 -9.25
C GLY A 85 14.73 -7.16 -10.30
N GLU A 86 13.45 -7.14 -9.98
CA GLU A 86 12.38 -6.76 -10.91
C GLU A 86 11.98 -5.28 -10.70
N PRO A 87 11.71 -4.51 -11.78
CA PRO A 87 11.47 -3.07 -11.70
C PRO A 87 10.13 -2.72 -11.08
N VAL A 88 10.11 -1.71 -10.21
CA VAL A 88 8.92 -1.10 -9.63
C VAL A 88 9.00 0.41 -9.66
N ALA A 89 7.86 1.08 -9.79
CA ALA A 89 7.71 2.52 -9.56
C ALA A 89 7.32 2.75 -8.10
N ILE A 90 7.80 3.83 -7.52
CA ILE A 90 7.49 4.15 -6.12
C ILE A 90 7.36 5.66 -5.93
N TYR A 91 6.42 6.06 -5.08
CA TYR A 91 6.39 7.39 -4.49
C TYR A 91 6.23 7.29 -2.98
N ALA A 92 6.78 8.25 -2.26
CA ALA A 92 6.63 8.37 -0.81
C ALA A 92 6.37 9.83 -0.43
N GLN A 93 5.24 10.09 0.21
CA GLN A 93 4.94 11.40 0.76
C GLN A 93 5.82 11.65 1.98
N ASP A 94 6.42 12.83 2.03
CA ASP A 94 7.33 13.23 3.11
C ASP A 94 6.60 14.13 4.10
N PHE A 95 6.15 13.55 5.20
CA PHE A 95 5.44 14.27 6.25
C PHE A 95 6.30 15.36 6.90
N THR A 96 7.62 15.28 6.82
CA THR A 96 8.53 16.30 7.34
C THR A 96 8.43 17.62 6.58
N VAL A 97 7.95 17.58 5.31
CA VAL A 97 7.77 18.75 4.45
C VAL A 97 6.29 19.11 4.39
N ALA A 98 5.90 20.17 5.03
CA ALA A 98 4.52 20.70 5.07
C ALA A 98 3.45 19.63 5.42
N GLY A 99 3.79 18.67 6.31
CA GLY A 99 2.90 17.58 6.70
C GLY A 99 2.52 16.64 5.55
N GLY A 100 3.38 16.49 4.53
CA GLY A 100 3.10 15.69 3.36
C GLY A 100 1.90 16.17 2.54
N SER A 101 1.42 17.40 2.76
CA SER A 101 0.23 17.93 2.10
C SER A 101 0.44 18.05 0.60
N LEU A 102 -0.58 17.65 -0.16
CA LEU A 102 -0.53 17.60 -1.61
C LEU A 102 -0.84 18.97 -2.21
N GLY A 103 0.17 19.58 -2.84
CA GLY A 103 0.03 20.72 -3.73
C GLY A 103 0.08 20.32 -5.20
N LEU A 104 0.00 21.27 -6.10
CA LEU A 104 -0.01 21.03 -7.55
C LEU A 104 1.25 20.30 -8.03
N MET A 105 2.43 20.75 -7.61
CA MET A 105 3.70 20.15 -8.06
C MET A 105 3.94 18.79 -7.40
N HIS A 106 3.51 18.61 -6.15
CA HIS A 106 3.45 17.32 -5.48
C HIS A 106 2.63 16.31 -6.30
N ALA A 107 1.40 16.70 -6.69
CA ALA A 107 0.54 15.87 -7.53
C ALA A 107 1.16 15.56 -8.89
N ARG A 108 1.76 16.57 -9.56
CA ARG A 108 2.46 16.38 -10.85
C ARG A 108 3.62 15.39 -10.77
N LYS A 109 4.34 15.35 -9.67
CA LYS A 109 5.38 14.34 -9.44
C LYS A 109 4.76 12.94 -9.32
N ILE A 110 3.71 12.77 -8.50
CA ILE A 110 3.01 11.48 -8.37
C ILE A 110 2.45 11.03 -9.72
N THR A 111 1.72 11.89 -10.42
CA THR A 111 1.12 11.54 -11.71
C THR A 111 2.15 11.20 -12.77
N LYS A 112 3.32 11.87 -12.76
CA LYS A 112 4.44 11.54 -13.65
C LYS A 112 4.96 10.12 -13.42
N ILE A 113 5.15 9.71 -12.17
CA ILE A 113 5.65 8.35 -11.89
C ILE A 113 4.57 7.30 -12.14
N MET A 114 3.27 7.62 -11.94
CA MET A 114 2.16 6.76 -12.33
C MET A 114 2.11 6.54 -13.85
N ASP A 115 2.19 7.61 -14.64
CA ASP A 115 2.25 7.55 -16.11
C ASP A 115 3.44 6.71 -16.58
N HIS A 116 4.59 6.87 -15.90
CA HIS A 116 5.77 6.07 -16.19
C HIS A 116 5.54 4.58 -15.88
N ALA A 117 4.95 4.25 -14.73
CA ALA A 117 4.62 2.89 -14.33
C ALA A 117 3.67 2.21 -15.33
N ILE A 118 2.60 2.90 -15.73
CA ILE A 118 1.64 2.40 -16.73
C ILE A 118 2.35 2.15 -18.07
N LYS A 119 3.15 3.11 -18.54
CA LYS A 119 3.87 3.00 -19.81
C LYS A 119 4.89 1.86 -19.82
N MET A 120 5.61 1.68 -18.73
CA MET A 120 6.63 0.64 -18.58
C MET A 120 6.07 -0.71 -18.12
N ARG A 121 4.76 -0.75 -17.79
CA ARG A 121 4.05 -1.93 -17.30
C ARG A 121 4.71 -2.57 -16.09
N MET A 122 4.99 -1.76 -15.07
CA MET A 122 5.55 -2.19 -13.80
C MET A 122 4.64 -1.80 -12.64
N PRO A 123 4.63 -2.55 -11.53
CA PRO A 123 3.86 -2.21 -10.35
C PRO A 123 4.19 -0.82 -9.83
N ILE A 124 3.21 -0.19 -9.18
CA ILE A 124 3.42 1.07 -8.48
C ILE A 124 3.14 0.92 -6.99
N ILE A 125 4.06 1.40 -6.16
CA ILE A 125 3.96 1.40 -4.70
C ILE A 125 3.83 2.85 -4.25
N GLY A 126 2.71 3.19 -3.61
CA GLY A 126 2.47 4.51 -3.05
C GLY A 126 2.57 4.48 -1.53
N ILE A 127 3.56 5.17 -0.95
CA ILE A 127 3.68 5.34 0.49
C ILE A 127 3.00 6.65 0.86
N ASN A 128 1.90 6.53 1.62
CA ASN A 128 1.00 7.62 1.94
C ASN A 128 1.20 8.05 3.40
N ASP A 129 1.54 9.34 3.58
CA ASP A 129 1.72 9.99 4.88
C ASP A 129 1.44 11.49 4.70
N SER A 130 0.15 11.88 4.75
CA SER A 130 -0.30 13.20 4.28
C SER A 130 -1.47 13.74 5.08
N GLY A 131 -1.36 15.00 5.47
CA GLY A 131 -2.47 15.77 6.02
C GLY A 131 -3.59 16.11 5.01
N GLY A 132 -3.51 15.65 3.77
CA GLY A 132 -4.51 15.92 2.73
C GLY A 132 -4.13 17.06 1.78
N ALA A 133 -5.11 17.74 1.23
CA ALA A 133 -4.90 18.85 0.27
C ALA A 133 -4.19 20.04 0.94
N ARG A 134 -3.20 20.62 0.27
CA ARG A 134 -2.53 21.84 0.72
C ARG A 134 -3.47 23.03 0.56
N ILE A 135 -4.03 23.51 1.67
CA ILE A 135 -5.08 24.53 1.70
C ILE A 135 -4.64 25.82 0.99
N GLN A 136 -3.36 26.20 1.10
CA GLN A 136 -2.79 27.40 0.49
C GLN A 136 -2.82 27.37 -1.05
N GLU A 137 -2.95 26.19 -1.65
CA GLU A 137 -3.03 26.04 -3.11
C GLU A 137 -4.48 25.85 -3.59
N GLY A 138 -5.46 25.82 -2.69
CA GLY A 138 -6.88 25.85 -3.02
C GLY A 138 -7.28 24.80 -4.06
N VAL A 139 -7.91 25.25 -5.14
CA VAL A 139 -8.44 24.39 -6.22
C VAL A 139 -7.36 23.58 -6.93
N ASP A 140 -6.14 24.09 -7.03
CA ASP A 140 -5.03 23.40 -7.71
C ASP A 140 -4.64 22.10 -6.98
N SER A 141 -4.69 22.10 -5.65
CA SER A 141 -4.44 20.87 -4.87
C SER A 141 -5.57 19.86 -5.06
N LEU A 142 -6.82 20.29 -5.16
CA LEU A 142 -7.96 19.39 -5.44
C LEU A 142 -7.90 18.82 -6.85
N ALA A 143 -7.56 19.65 -7.85
CA ALA A 143 -7.32 19.19 -9.21
C ALA A 143 -6.20 18.15 -9.27
N GLY A 144 -5.13 18.34 -8.46
CA GLY A 144 -4.04 17.38 -8.33
C GLY A 144 -4.51 16.01 -7.86
N TYR A 145 -5.41 15.93 -6.87
CA TYR A 145 -6.02 14.65 -6.47
C TYR A 145 -6.86 14.03 -7.59
N GLY A 146 -7.65 14.82 -8.30
CA GLY A 146 -8.42 14.36 -9.46
C GLY A 146 -7.54 13.68 -10.52
N GLU A 147 -6.38 14.26 -10.80
CA GLU A 147 -5.40 13.70 -11.73
C GLU A 147 -4.78 12.37 -11.25
N ILE A 148 -4.59 12.21 -9.94
CA ILE A 148 -4.14 10.95 -9.34
C ILE A 148 -5.24 9.89 -9.45
N PHE A 149 -6.49 10.22 -9.09
CA PHE A 149 -7.63 9.29 -9.18
C PHE A 149 -7.86 8.80 -10.60
N PHE A 150 -7.77 9.71 -11.58
CA PHE A 150 -7.85 9.34 -12.99
C PHE A 150 -6.81 8.27 -13.35
N ARG A 151 -5.56 8.42 -12.90
CA ARG A 151 -4.51 7.44 -13.18
C ARG A 151 -4.69 6.14 -12.42
N ASN A 152 -5.22 6.17 -11.19
CA ASN A 152 -5.60 4.94 -10.49
C ASN A 152 -6.60 4.13 -11.33
N THR A 153 -7.60 4.78 -11.93
CA THR A 153 -8.57 4.08 -12.78
C THR A 153 -7.96 3.56 -14.08
N GLN A 154 -7.03 4.31 -14.69
CA GLN A 154 -6.31 3.86 -15.90
C GLN A 154 -5.33 2.69 -15.63
N ALA A 155 -4.76 2.62 -14.43
CA ALA A 155 -3.84 1.57 -14.01
C ALA A 155 -4.57 0.30 -13.56
N SER A 156 -5.83 0.40 -13.15
CA SER A 156 -6.64 -0.71 -12.62
C SER A 156 -6.72 -1.88 -13.62
N GLY A 157 -6.32 -3.07 -13.17
CA GLY A 157 -6.25 -4.26 -14.01
C GLY A 157 -5.16 -4.24 -15.09
N VAL A 158 -4.29 -3.21 -15.12
CA VAL A 158 -3.17 -3.10 -16.08
C VAL A 158 -1.84 -3.38 -15.38
N ILE A 159 -1.60 -2.72 -14.26
CA ILE A 159 -0.44 -2.90 -13.37
C ILE A 159 -0.93 -2.99 -11.93
N PRO A 160 -0.27 -3.79 -11.06
CA PRO A 160 -0.57 -3.80 -9.64
C PRO A 160 -0.31 -2.44 -8.99
N GLN A 161 -1.26 -1.99 -8.17
CA GLN A 161 -1.20 -0.75 -7.41
C GLN A 161 -1.24 -1.07 -5.92
N LEU A 162 -0.17 -0.77 -5.20
CA LEU A 162 -0.04 -1.01 -3.77
C LEU A 162 -0.01 0.32 -3.02
N SER A 163 -0.91 0.50 -2.08
CA SER A 163 -0.94 1.66 -1.18
C SER A 163 -0.48 1.26 0.22
N VAL A 164 0.52 1.95 0.73
CA VAL A 164 1.11 1.71 2.04
C VAL A 164 0.83 2.93 2.92
N ILE A 165 0.01 2.77 3.93
CA ILE A 165 -0.40 3.87 4.80
C ILE A 165 0.55 3.93 6.00
N LEU A 166 1.41 4.92 6.05
CA LEU A 166 2.44 5.06 7.10
C LEU A 166 2.32 6.39 7.85
N GLY A 167 1.10 6.86 7.98
CA GLY A 167 0.76 8.06 8.71
C GLY A 167 -0.69 8.45 8.52
N PRO A 168 -1.08 9.68 8.82
CA PRO A 168 -2.41 10.17 8.53
C PRO A 168 -2.65 10.23 7.01
N CYS A 169 -3.84 9.83 6.59
CA CYS A 169 -4.38 10.02 5.25
C CYS A 169 -5.80 10.57 5.39
N ALA A 170 -5.95 11.87 5.22
CA ALA A 170 -7.21 12.57 5.42
C ALA A 170 -7.76 13.15 4.11
N GLY A 171 -9.06 13.18 3.95
CA GLY A 171 -9.75 13.76 2.79
C GLY A 171 -9.31 13.11 1.48
N GLY A 172 -8.83 13.91 0.51
CA GLY A 172 -8.37 13.42 -0.78
C GLY A 172 -7.27 12.35 -0.71
N ALA A 173 -6.45 12.36 0.35
CA ALA A 173 -5.38 11.39 0.53
C ALA A 173 -5.88 9.95 0.82
N VAL A 174 -7.13 9.78 1.24
CA VAL A 174 -7.70 8.46 1.52
C VAL A 174 -8.38 7.83 0.29
N TYR A 175 -8.84 8.64 -0.65
CA TYR A 175 -9.57 8.12 -1.82
C TYR A 175 -8.65 7.35 -2.78
N SER A 176 -7.45 7.86 -3.05
CA SER A 176 -6.49 7.16 -3.92
C SER A 176 -6.15 5.74 -3.41
N PRO A 177 -5.77 5.54 -2.13
CA PRO A 177 -5.59 4.20 -1.59
C PRO A 177 -6.78 3.27 -1.76
N ALA A 178 -8.01 3.77 -1.57
CA ALA A 178 -9.23 2.97 -1.73
C ALA A 178 -9.47 2.50 -3.18
N LEU A 179 -8.88 3.18 -4.18
CA LEU A 179 -8.94 2.82 -5.60
C LEU A 179 -7.85 1.83 -6.03
N THR A 180 -6.87 1.54 -5.18
CA THR A 180 -5.75 0.64 -5.50
C THR A 180 -6.08 -0.82 -5.19
N ASP A 181 -5.24 -1.75 -5.64
CA ASP A 181 -5.50 -3.18 -5.51
C ASP A 181 -5.30 -3.68 -4.07
N PHE A 182 -4.22 -3.25 -3.42
CA PHE A 182 -3.90 -3.65 -2.05
C PHE A 182 -3.51 -2.47 -1.17
N VAL A 183 -4.07 -2.46 0.03
CA VAL A 183 -3.79 -1.45 1.07
C VAL A 183 -3.12 -2.13 2.25
N PHE A 184 -1.97 -1.60 2.65
CA PHE A 184 -1.18 -2.03 3.80
C PHE A 184 -1.29 -0.99 4.90
N VAL A 185 -1.51 -1.44 6.12
CA VAL A 185 -1.58 -0.58 7.31
C VAL A 185 -0.65 -1.09 8.41
N VAL A 186 -0.16 -0.17 9.23
CA VAL A 186 0.71 -0.46 10.38
C VAL A 186 0.05 0.03 11.66
N ASP A 187 0.04 -0.83 12.68
CA ASP A 187 -0.57 -0.57 13.98
C ASP A 187 -0.08 0.75 14.58
N ASN A 188 -0.96 1.52 15.17
CA ASN A 188 -0.71 2.82 15.79
C ASN A 188 -0.13 3.92 14.87
N ILE A 189 0.30 3.60 13.65
CA ILE A 189 0.88 4.55 12.68
C ILE A 189 -0.17 4.98 11.65
N SER A 190 -0.84 4.01 11.01
CA SER A 190 -1.77 4.27 9.91
C SER A 190 -3.09 4.85 10.39
N LYS A 191 -3.52 5.92 9.73
CA LYS A 191 -4.83 6.54 9.96
C LYS A 191 -5.47 6.88 8.62
N MET A 192 -6.69 6.42 8.40
CA MET A 192 -7.44 6.68 7.18
C MET A 192 -8.84 7.18 7.54
N PHE A 193 -9.19 8.40 7.14
CA PHE A 193 -10.53 8.93 7.34
C PHE A 193 -10.87 10.04 6.32
N ILE A 194 -12.12 10.14 5.95
CA ILE A 194 -12.60 11.19 5.04
C ILE A 194 -12.45 12.55 5.71
N THR A 195 -12.77 12.64 6.99
CA THR A 195 -12.61 13.85 7.80
C THR A 195 -12.11 13.49 9.20
N GLY A 196 -11.31 14.39 9.80
CA GLY A 196 -10.71 14.13 11.11
C GLY A 196 -11.67 14.31 12.28
N PRO A 197 -11.26 13.87 13.50
CA PRO A 197 -12.11 13.92 14.72
C PRO A 197 -12.68 15.30 15.04
N GLU A 198 -11.94 16.38 14.82
CA GLU A 198 -12.40 17.75 15.08
C GLU A 198 -13.62 18.15 14.23
N VAL A 199 -13.67 17.69 12.98
CA VAL A 199 -14.80 17.93 12.09
C VAL A 199 -15.99 17.06 12.50
N VAL A 200 -15.76 15.79 12.87
CA VAL A 200 -16.77 14.88 13.40
C VAL A 200 -17.42 15.51 14.65
N LYS A 201 -16.59 15.99 15.59
CA LYS A 201 -17.06 16.68 16.80
C LYS A 201 -17.90 17.92 16.47
N THR A 202 -17.45 18.74 15.52
CA THR A 202 -18.13 19.97 15.15
C THR A 202 -19.48 19.73 14.45
N VAL A 203 -19.55 18.72 13.57
CA VAL A 203 -20.72 18.46 12.72
C VAL A 203 -21.72 17.52 13.40
N LEU A 204 -21.22 16.45 14.04
CA LEU A 204 -22.08 15.40 14.64
C LEU A 204 -22.19 15.53 16.16
N GLY A 205 -21.34 16.32 16.81
CA GLY A 205 -21.26 16.42 18.26
C GLY A 205 -20.63 15.20 18.96
N GLU A 206 -19.99 14.31 18.19
CA GLU A 206 -19.40 13.07 18.68
C GLU A 206 -17.91 13.26 18.97
N GLU A 207 -17.46 12.82 20.14
CA GLU A 207 -16.02 12.76 20.48
C GLU A 207 -15.48 11.38 20.15
N VAL A 208 -14.54 11.32 19.20
CA VAL A 208 -13.89 10.08 18.75
C VAL A 208 -12.38 10.29 18.63
N SER A 209 -11.59 9.30 19.02
CA SER A 209 -10.14 9.35 18.82
C SER A 209 -9.80 9.12 17.34
N MET A 210 -8.58 9.51 16.89
CA MET A 210 -8.11 9.18 15.55
C MET A 210 -8.01 7.66 15.34
N GLU A 211 -7.70 6.92 16.40
CA GLU A 211 -7.58 5.45 16.34
C GLU A 211 -8.95 4.80 16.14
N ASP A 212 -9.94 5.21 16.91
CA ASP A 212 -11.29 4.65 16.82
C ASP A 212 -12.02 5.09 15.56
N LEU A 213 -11.73 6.29 15.03
CA LEU A 213 -12.33 6.79 13.80
C LEU A 213 -11.82 6.08 12.56
N GLY A 214 -10.50 5.83 12.47
CA GLY A 214 -9.89 5.29 11.26
C GLY A 214 -8.46 4.79 11.46
N GLY A 215 -8.17 4.18 12.60
CA GLY A 215 -6.90 3.51 12.86
C GLY A 215 -6.74 2.24 12.03
N ALA A 216 -5.53 1.68 12.05
CA ALA A 216 -5.18 0.48 11.28
C ALA A 216 -6.13 -0.69 11.54
N ARG A 217 -6.50 -0.94 12.80
CA ARG A 217 -7.41 -2.04 13.18
C ARG A 217 -8.84 -1.83 12.71
N VAL A 218 -9.33 -0.59 12.68
CA VAL A 218 -10.66 -0.28 12.14
C VAL A 218 -10.75 -0.72 10.68
N HIS A 219 -9.71 -0.44 9.90
CA HIS A 219 -9.70 -0.78 8.48
C HIS A 219 -9.34 -2.25 8.20
N ALA A 220 -8.59 -2.89 9.07
CA ALA A 220 -8.25 -4.30 8.94
C ALA A 220 -9.37 -5.25 9.41
N CYS A 221 -10.16 -4.84 10.45
CA CYS A 221 -11.11 -5.75 11.09
C CYS A 221 -12.58 -5.38 10.85
N ILE A 222 -12.90 -4.08 10.64
CA ILE A 222 -14.28 -3.61 10.59
C ILE A 222 -14.69 -3.18 9.18
N SER A 223 -13.92 -2.28 8.54
CA SER A 223 -14.30 -1.76 7.23
C SER A 223 -13.79 -2.60 6.06
N GLY A 224 -12.82 -3.50 6.28
CA GLY A 224 -12.21 -4.31 5.23
C GLY A 224 -11.42 -3.52 4.17
N ASN A 225 -11.17 -2.21 4.38
CA ASN A 225 -10.40 -1.41 3.42
C ASN A 225 -8.90 -1.74 3.42
N ALA A 226 -8.36 -2.24 4.54
CA ALA A 226 -6.98 -2.69 4.60
C ALA A 226 -6.89 -4.20 4.30
N HIS A 227 -5.97 -4.55 3.41
CA HIS A 227 -5.75 -5.94 2.99
C HIS A 227 -4.69 -6.64 3.85
N PHE A 228 -3.71 -5.86 4.33
CA PHE A 228 -2.61 -6.35 5.15
C PHE A 228 -2.40 -5.44 6.35
N PHE A 229 -2.33 -6.05 7.51
CA PHE A 229 -2.02 -5.40 8.78
C PHE A 229 -0.64 -5.85 9.26
N ALA A 230 0.17 -4.91 9.72
CA ALA A 230 1.48 -5.17 10.28
C ALA A 230 1.65 -4.46 11.63
N SER A 231 2.46 -5.03 12.52
CA SER A 231 2.77 -4.43 13.81
C SER A 231 3.86 -3.35 13.70
N THR A 232 4.69 -3.41 12.65
CA THR A 232 5.81 -2.49 12.40
C THR A 232 5.94 -2.14 10.92
N GLU A 233 6.59 -1.00 10.61
CA GLU A 233 6.92 -0.65 9.21
C GLU A 233 7.81 -1.72 8.56
N ALA A 234 8.75 -2.33 9.30
CA ALA A 234 9.62 -3.39 8.77
C ALA A 234 8.84 -4.65 8.38
N GLU A 235 7.89 -5.10 9.20
CA GLU A 235 7.00 -6.21 8.87
C GLU A 235 6.14 -5.90 7.64
N CYS A 236 5.62 -4.68 7.56
CA CYS A 236 4.86 -4.21 6.40
C CYS A 236 5.69 -4.30 5.12
N PHE A 237 6.97 -3.91 5.15
CA PHE A 237 7.85 -4.00 3.99
C PHE A 237 8.09 -5.45 3.54
N GLU A 238 8.24 -6.38 4.49
CA GLU A 238 8.35 -7.80 4.16
C GLU A 238 7.04 -8.37 3.58
N GLN A 239 5.87 -7.93 4.07
CA GLN A 239 4.57 -8.31 3.48
C GLN A 239 4.44 -7.80 2.04
N ILE A 240 4.86 -6.55 1.76
CA ILE A 240 4.88 -5.99 0.39
C ILE A 240 5.77 -6.83 -0.53
N LYS A 241 7.00 -7.11 -0.10
CA LYS A 241 7.93 -7.94 -0.86
C LYS A 241 7.37 -9.35 -1.10
N LYS A 242 6.76 -9.95 -0.06
CA LYS A 242 6.13 -11.27 -0.16
C LYS A 242 4.98 -11.26 -1.17
N LEU A 243 4.08 -10.27 -1.12
CA LEU A 243 3.00 -10.13 -2.10
C LEU A 243 3.53 -10.08 -3.53
N LEU A 244 4.58 -9.28 -3.76
CA LEU A 244 5.21 -9.15 -5.08
C LEU A 244 5.83 -10.46 -5.60
N THR A 245 6.06 -11.47 -4.77
CA THR A 245 6.46 -12.80 -5.25
C THR A 245 5.32 -13.64 -5.79
N PHE A 246 4.07 -13.32 -5.44
CA PHE A 246 2.88 -14.06 -5.87
C PHE A 246 2.19 -13.43 -7.07
N ILE A 247 2.22 -12.11 -7.21
CA ILE A 247 1.45 -11.41 -8.25
C ILE A 247 2.28 -11.15 -9.52
N PRO A 248 1.66 -11.12 -10.71
CA PRO A 248 2.30 -10.70 -11.94
C PRO A 248 2.69 -9.22 -11.90
N TRP A 249 3.72 -8.83 -12.63
CA TRP A 249 4.15 -7.42 -12.76
C TRP A 249 3.18 -6.55 -13.58
N ASN A 250 2.36 -7.19 -14.41
CA ASN A 250 1.29 -6.56 -15.17
C ASN A 250 0.35 -7.64 -15.76
N ASN A 251 -0.76 -7.22 -16.33
CA ASN A 251 -1.77 -8.10 -16.89
C ASN A 251 -1.36 -8.87 -18.17
N GLN A 252 -0.17 -8.64 -18.70
CA GLN A 252 0.36 -9.36 -19.88
C GLN A 252 1.43 -10.39 -19.51
N ARG A 253 1.84 -10.45 -18.25
CA ARG A 253 2.79 -11.42 -17.73
C ARG A 253 2.09 -12.39 -16.79
N LYS A 254 2.62 -13.59 -16.70
CA LYS A 254 2.30 -14.51 -15.60
C LYS A 254 3.11 -14.14 -14.35
N ALA A 255 2.63 -14.52 -13.19
CA ALA A 255 3.42 -14.52 -11.97
C ALA A 255 4.68 -15.38 -12.17
N LYS A 256 5.75 -15.03 -11.47
CA LYS A 256 7.01 -15.79 -11.53
C LYS A 256 6.80 -17.18 -10.94
N ALA A 257 7.08 -18.21 -11.74
CA ALA A 257 7.09 -19.58 -11.24
C ALA A 257 8.31 -19.87 -10.38
N PHE A 258 8.12 -20.74 -9.39
CA PHE A 258 9.15 -21.20 -8.47
C PHE A 258 9.29 -22.72 -8.59
N PRO A 259 10.39 -23.33 -8.09
CA PRO A 259 10.48 -24.77 -8.01
C PRO A 259 9.34 -25.34 -7.15
N SER A 260 8.65 -26.35 -7.66
CA SER A 260 7.62 -27.07 -6.90
C SER A 260 8.21 -27.70 -5.64
N LYS A 261 7.44 -27.65 -4.56
CA LYS A 261 7.79 -28.24 -3.26
C LYS A 261 6.58 -28.95 -2.70
N ALA A 262 6.82 -30.13 -2.12
CA ALA A 262 5.76 -30.83 -1.41
C ALA A 262 5.24 -30.03 -0.21
N PRO A 263 3.94 -30.10 0.10
CA PRO A 263 3.40 -29.60 1.35
C PRO A 263 4.09 -30.25 2.56
N LYS A 264 4.10 -29.55 3.70
CA LYS A 264 4.68 -30.09 4.94
C LYS A 264 3.83 -31.25 5.46
N ALA A 265 4.51 -32.28 6.00
CA ALA A 265 3.85 -33.53 6.44
C ALA A 265 2.84 -33.34 7.59
N GLU A 266 2.92 -32.23 8.32
CA GLU A 266 1.96 -31.89 9.39
C GLU A 266 0.56 -31.57 8.84
N TYR A 267 0.46 -31.08 7.60
CA TYR A 267 -0.80 -30.79 6.91
C TYR A 267 -1.28 -32.00 6.10
N ASN A 268 -1.76 -33.04 6.80
CA ASN A 268 -2.32 -34.24 6.18
C ASN A 268 -3.85 -34.16 6.19
N ILE A 269 -4.47 -34.13 5.00
CA ILE A 269 -5.93 -33.98 4.81
C ILE A 269 -6.71 -35.03 5.61
N GLU A 270 -6.27 -36.28 5.64
CA GLU A 270 -6.94 -37.36 6.41
C GLU A 270 -7.00 -37.09 7.92
N LYS A 271 -6.10 -36.24 8.43
CA LYS A 271 -6.05 -35.88 9.85
C LYS A 271 -6.72 -34.55 10.15
N ILE A 272 -6.82 -33.68 9.15
CA ILE A 272 -7.43 -32.34 9.27
C ILE A 272 -8.94 -32.45 9.27
N LEU A 273 -9.49 -33.27 8.35
CA LEU A 273 -10.94 -33.45 8.26
C LEU A 273 -11.45 -34.28 9.43
N PRO A 274 -12.42 -33.77 10.20
CA PRO A 274 -13.01 -34.50 11.30
C PRO A 274 -13.80 -35.72 10.79
N ALA A 275 -13.78 -36.82 11.56
CA ALA A 275 -14.57 -38.00 11.24
C ALA A 275 -16.09 -37.74 11.36
N ASP A 276 -16.48 -36.81 12.22
CA ASP A 276 -17.84 -36.36 12.39
C ASP A 276 -18.06 -35.14 11.50
N PRO A 277 -18.91 -35.21 10.44
CA PRO A 277 -19.13 -34.11 9.52
C PRO A 277 -19.80 -32.87 10.13
N THR A 278 -20.27 -32.97 11.39
CA THR A 278 -20.83 -31.80 12.11
C THR A 278 -19.77 -31.00 12.85
N GLN A 279 -18.54 -31.49 12.91
CA GLN A 279 -17.43 -30.78 13.56
C GLN A 279 -16.73 -29.84 12.57
N PRO A 280 -16.60 -28.54 12.92
CA PRO A 280 -15.90 -27.61 12.06
C PRO A 280 -14.40 -27.84 12.06
N TYR A 281 -13.74 -27.46 10.98
CA TYR A 281 -12.28 -27.49 10.81
C TYR A 281 -11.79 -26.15 10.22
N ASP A 282 -10.47 -25.89 10.32
CA ASP A 282 -9.89 -24.70 9.70
C ASP A 282 -9.52 -24.98 8.25
N VAL A 283 -10.20 -24.34 7.32
CA VAL A 283 -9.95 -24.50 5.87
C VAL A 283 -8.55 -24.04 5.46
N ARG A 284 -7.90 -23.19 6.25
CA ARG A 284 -6.49 -22.82 6.02
C ARG A 284 -5.55 -24.02 6.04
N ASP A 285 -5.84 -25.02 6.85
CA ASP A 285 -5.04 -26.24 6.92
C ASP A 285 -5.22 -27.11 5.67
N ILE A 286 -6.43 -27.11 5.06
CA ILE A 286 -6.66 -27.75 3.76
C ILE A 286 -5.87 -27.01 2.66
N ILE A 287 -5.91 -25.69 2.64
CA ILE A 287 -5.14 -24.91 1.68
C ILE A 287 -3.64 -25.20 1.82
N LYS A 288 -3.11 -25.23 3.05
CA LYS A 288 -1.71 -25.56 3.33
C LYS A 288 -1.35 -27.00 2.96
N ALA A 289 -2.31 -27.93 3.01
CA ALA A 289 -2.11 -29.32 2.59
C ALA A 289 -1.94 -29.49 1.07
N VAL A 290 -2.39 -28.52 0.27
CA VAL A 290 -2.24 -28.54 -1.20
C VAL A 290 -1.21 -27.52 -1.72
N ALA A 291 -0.89 -26.50 -0.93
CA ALA A 291 0.06 -25.47 -1.33
C ALA A 291 1.52 -25.92 -1.18
N ASP A 292 2.36 -25.58 -2.13
CA ASP A 292 3.80 -25.80 -2.10
C ASP A 292 4.40 -25.23 -0.82
N ASP A 293 5.25 -26.04 -0.14
CA ASP A 293 5.88 -25.70 1.15
C ASP A 293 4.87 -25.29 2.25
N SER A 294 3.58 -25.57 2.05
CA SER A 294 2.46 -25.11 2.88
C SER A 294 2.43 -23.58 3.05
N ASP A 295 2.98 -22.85 2.06
CA ASP A 295 3.04 -21.37 2.08
C ASP A 295 1.74 -20.80 1.55
N PHE A 296 0.92 -20.27 2.47
CA PHE A 296 -0.32 -19.56 2.18
C PHE A 296 -0.23 -18.12 2.68
N PHE A 297 -0.45 -17.16 1.78
CA PHE A 297 -0.43 -15.74 2.08
C PHE A 297 -1.85 -15.19 2.04
N GLU A 298 -2.48 -15.15 3.21
CA GLU A 298 -3.87 -14.74 3.38
C GLU A 298 -4.03 -13.22 3.18
N VAL A 299 -5.11 -12.82 2.50
CA VAL A 299 -5.49 -11.42 2.27
C VAL A 299 -6.69 -11.11 3.15
N GLN A 300 -6.72 -9.94 3.80
CA GLN A 300 -7.79 -9.52 4.72
C GLN A 300 -8.09 -10.55 5.81
N GLN A 301 -7.05 -11.07 6.44
CA GLN A 301 -7.15 -12.15 7.43
C GLN A 301 -8.13 -11.84 8.57
N ASP A 302 -8.18 -10.56 9.01
CA ASP A 302 -8.95 -10.13 10.17
C ASP A 302 -10.36 -9.61 9.82
N PHE A 303 -10.70 -9.52 8.52
CA PHE A 303 -12.00 -9.08 8.03
C PHE A 303 -12.79 -10.23 7.42
N ALA A 304 -14.11 -10.26 7.67
CA ALA A 304 -15.02 -11.28 7.11
C ALA A 304 -14.42 -12.69 7.18
N GLN A 305 -14.12 -13.14 8.40
CA GLN A 305 -13.35 -14.37 8.65
C GLN A 305 -14.10 -15.66 8.28
N ASN A 306 -15.39 -15.57 7.96
CA ASN A 306 -16.23 -16.65 7.43
C ASN A 306 -15.86 -17.06 5.98
N ILE A 307 -15.01 -16.27 5.32
CA ILE A 307 -14.35 -16.62 4.05
C ILE A 307 -12.85 -16.36 4.13
N VAL A 308 -12.06 -17.26 3.57
CA VAL A 308 -10.61 -17.16 3.47
C VAL A 308 -10.23 -16.92 2.01
N VAL A 309 -9.45 -15.87 1.75
CA VAL A 309 -8.88 -15.59 0.42
C VAL A 309 -7.39 -15.33 0.54
N GLY A 310 -6.62 -15.72 -0.44
CA GLY A 310 -5.17 -15.52 -0.41
C GLY A 310 -4.43 -16.22 -1.53
N PHE A 311 -3.12 -16.07 -1.52
CA PHE A 311 -2.23 -16.63 -2.52
C PHE A 311 -1.43 -17.79 -1.96
N GLY A 312 -1.23 -18.81 -2.76
CA GLY A 312 -0.27 -19.88 -2.55
C GLY A 312 0.32 -20.31 -3.88
N ARG A 313 1.12 -21.38 -3.88
CA ARG A 313 1.61 -21.98 -5.12
C ARG A 313 1.23 -23.45 -5.16
N VAL A 314 0.96 -23.94 -6.36
CA VAL A 314 0.78 -25.37 -6.64
C VAL A 314 1.63 -25.67 -7.86
N ASP A 315 2.54 -26.64 -7.72
CA ASP A 315 3.54 -26.97 -8.74
C ASP A 315 4.34 -25.75 -9.24
N GLY A 316 4.69 -24.87 -8.31
CA GLY A 316 5.46 -23.65 -8.55
C GLY A 316 4.66 -22.46 -9.10
N GLU A 317 3.44 -22.65 -9.58
CA GLU A 317 2.57 -21.62 -10.18
C GLU A 317 1.70 -20.95 -9.09
N THR A 318 1.55 -19.64 -9.17
CA THR A 318 0.69 -18.90 -8.23
C THR A 318 -0.78 -19.21 -8.46
N ILE A 319 -1.46 -19.52 -7.36
CA ILE A 319 -2.91 -19.80 -7.30
C ILE A 319 -3.55 -18.83 -6.31
N GLY A 320 -4.71 -18.28 -6.66
CA GLY A 320 -5.63 -17.62 -5.74
C GLY A 320 -6.56 -18.65 -5.10
N PHE A 321 -6.58 -18.71 -3.79
CA PHE A 321 -7.50 -19.58 -3.03
C PHE A 321 -8.68 -18.75 -2.53
N VAL A 322 -9.88 -19.33 -2.64
CA VAL A 322 -11.13 -18.79 -2.09
C VAL A 322 -11.86 -19.94 -1.40
N ALA A 323 -12.13 -19.81 -0.10
CA ALA A 323 -12.68 -20.94 0.65
C ALA A 323 -13.63 -20.48 1.76
N ASN A 324 -14.74 -21.18 1.96
CA ASN A 324 -15.56 -21.02 3.14
C ASN A 324 -14.76 -21.42 4.40
N GLN A 325 -14.97 -20.71 5.52
CA GLN A 325 -14.34 -21.04 6.80
C GLN A 325 -15.38 -21.63 7.77
N PRO A 326 -15.46 -22.97 7.89
CA PRO A 326 -16.46 -23.61 8.74
C PRO A 326 -16.39 -23.21 10.21
N LEU A 327 -15.19 -22.81 10.72
CA LEU A 327 -15.03 -22.34 12.11
C LEU A 327 -15.75 -21.03 12.41
N VAL A 328 -16.09 -20.24 11.38
CA VAL A 328 -16.69 -18.92 11.55
C VAL A 328 -18.04 -18.91 10.86
N LEU A 329 -19.13 -18.68 11.63
CA LEU A 329 -20.50 -18.68 11.12
C LEU A 329 -20.89 -19.90 10.30
N ALA A 330 -20.27 -21.06 10.60
CA ALA A 330 -20.40 -22.32 9.83
C ALA A 330 -20.19 -22.11 8.30
N GLY A 331 -19.28 -21.22 7.91
CA GLY A 331 -18.99 -20.94 6.51
C GLY A 331 -20.07 -20.18 5.73
N VAL A 332 -21.13 -19.71 6.39
CA VAL A 332 -22.22 -18.96 5.73
C VAL A 332 -21.69 -17.61 5.24
N LEU A 333 -22.01 -17.27 3.99
CA LEU A 333 -21.63 -15.99 3.38
C LEU A 333 -22.62 -14.88 3.77
N ASP A 334 -22.07 -13.71 4.06
CA ASP A 334 -22.78 -12.44 4.25
C ASP A 334 -22.29 -11.39 3.25
N CYS A 335 -22.73 -10.14 3.39
CA CYS A 335 -22.31 -9.07 2.47
C CYS A 335 -20.80 -8.84 2.50
N ASP A 336 -20.20 -8.82 3.69
CA ASP A 336 -18.76 -8.53 3.86
C ASP A 336 -17.88 -9.63 3.26
N SER A 337 -18.25 -10.89 3.46
CA SER A 337 -17.55 -12.03 2.88
C SER A 337 -17.71 -12.09 1.35
N ALA A 338 -18.88 -11.72 0.83
CA ALA A 338 -19.11 -11.63 -0.61
C ALA A 338 -18.27 -10.51 -1.25
N ASP A 339 -18.16 -9.35 -0.61
CA ASP A 339 -17.34 -8.22 -1.06
C ASP A 339 -15.84 -8.57 -1.03
N LYS A 340 -15.37 -9.21 0.07
CA LYS A 340 -13.99 -9.70 0.20
C LYS A 340 -13.64 -10.66 -0.91
N ALA A 341 -14.44 -11.70 -1.12
CA ALA A 341 -14.22 -12.69 -2.17
C ALA A 341 -14.30 -12.07 -3.56
N GLY A 342 -15.34 -11.27 -3.83
CA GLY A 342 -15.56 -10.63 -5.12
C GLY A 342 -14.40 -9.70 -5.52
N ARG A 343 -13.84 -8.94 -4.57
CA ARG A 343 -12.68 -8.09 -4.82
C ARG A 343 -11.43 -8.90 -5.14
N PHE A 344 -11.16 -9.97 -4.38
CA PHE A 344 -10.03 -10.86 -4.61
C PHE A 344 -10.12 -11.60 -5.94
N ILE A 345 -11.29 -12.14 -6.28
CA ILE A 345 -11.55 -12.83 -7.55
C ILE A 345 -11.33 -11.89 -8.74
N ARG A 346 -11.84 -10.66 -8.68
CA ARG A 346 -11.63 -9.66 -9.75
C ARG A 346 -10.16 -9.32 -9.94
N PHE A 347 -9.37 -9.24 -8.87
CA PHE A 347 -7.92 -9.04 -8.97
C PHE A 347 -7.26 -10.25 -9.66
N CYS A 348 -7.56 -11.46 -9.23
CA CYS A 348 -7.02 -12.67 -9.84
C CYS A 348 -7.36 -12.76 -11.34
N ASP A 349 -8.61 -12.48 -11.72
CA ASP A 349 -9.07 -12.47 -13.12
C ASP A 349 -8.32 -11.42 -13.95
N ALA A 350 -8.22 -10.17 -13.46
CA ALA A 350 -7.53 -9.08 -14.16
C ALA A 350 -6.03 -9.37 -14.41
N PHE A 351 -5.41 -10.16 -13.54
CA PHE A 351 -3.98 -10.49 -13.61
C PHE A 351 -3.70 -11.95 -14.00
N ASN A 352 -4.70 -12.67 -14.54
CA ASN A 352 -4.58 -14.04 -15.04
C ASN A 352 -4.03 -15.04 -13.99
N ILE A 353 -4.40 -14.87 -12.72
CA ILE A 353 -4.07 -15.80 -11.63
C ILE A 353 -5.18 -16.85 -11.56
N PRO A 354 -4.89 -18.15 -11.77
CA PRO A 354 -5.88 -19.21 -11.60
C PRO A 354 -6.47 -19.22 -10.18
N ILE A 355 -7.75 -19.59 -10.07
CA ILE A 355 -8.43 -19.64 -8.77
C ILE A 355 -8.83 -21.08 -8.48
N VAL A 356 -8.60 -21.51 -7.24
CA VAL A 356 -9.11 -22.74 -6.66
C VAL A 356 -10.07 -22.38 -5.53
N THR A 357 -11.29 -22.93 -5.59
CA THR A 357 -12.31 -22.75 -4.56
C THR A 357 -12.46 -24.03 -3.73
N PHE A 358 -12.58 -23.87 -2.42
CA PHE A 358 -13.02 -24.92 -1.51
C PHE A 358 -14.37 -24.49 -0.94
N GLU A 359 -15.37 -25.35 -1.14
CA GLU A 359 -16.75 -25.10 -0.72
C GLU A 359 -17.16 -26.13 0.31
N ASP A 360 -17.73 -25.64 1.41
CA ASP A 360 -18.28 -26.48 2.49
C ASP A 360 -19.53 -25.81 3.09
#